data_0f2a799e3786b9591d10c7ce5ebb62f9
#
_entry.id   0f2a799e3786b9591d10c7ce5ebb62f9
#
_cell.length_a   1.000
_cell.length_b   1.000
_cell.length_c   1.000
_cell.angle_alpha   90.00
_cell.angle_beta   90.00
_cell.angle_gamma   90.00
#
_symmetry.space_group_name_H-M   'P 1'
#
loop_
_entity.id
_entity.type
_entity.pdbx_description
1 polymer ?
#
loop_
_entity_poly.entity_id
_entity_poly.type
_entity_poly.pdbx_seq_one_letter_code
_entity_poly.pdbx_strand_id
1 'polypeptide(L)'
;MKLSVTWHPSIRLPIPVSRLYRSFDLDALPREPAIYLFVRRFGSSMEVLYVGKATSLRSRIKQQLNNLRLMQAIDDAAIGPRMLIYGTLNCRPGQRVGTVLNIIETALIGHLTDNGHSLSNKLGTKLPVDVISFDGNLLARRATGRELRVPKRRGRGGDIE
;
A
#
# COMPACT_ATOMS: atom_id res chain seq x y z
N MET A 1 8.14 -12.63 -13.54
CA MET A 1 6.99 -13.04 -12.70
C MET A 1 5.86 -12.02 -12.93
N LYS A 2 4.64 -12.47 -13.13
CA LYS A 2 3.47 -11.58 -13.24
C LYS A 2 2.74 -11.55 -11.90
N LEU A 3 2.58 -10.36 -11.33
CA LEU A 3 1.89 -10.11 -10.07
C LEU A 3 0.60 -9.33 -10.36
N SER A 4 -0.42 -9.51 -9.55
CA SER A 4 -1.70 -8.85 -9.71
C SER A 4 -2.30 -8.46 -8.36
N VAL A 5 -2.87 -7.27 -8.31
CA VAL A 5 -3.56 -6.70 -7.15
C VAL A 5 -4.93 -6.19 -7.60
N THR A 6 -5.96 -6.49 -6.82
CA THR A 6 -7.31 -5.95 -7.03
C THR A 6 -7.62 -4.91 -5.96
N TRP A 7 -7.74 -3.65 -6.35
CA TRP A 7 -8.12 -2.56 -5.46
C TRP A 7 -9.62 -2.59 -5.12
N HIS A 8 -9.91 -2.46 -3.83
CA HIS A 8 -11.28 -2.40 -3.30
C HIS A 8 -11.74 -0.95 -3.08
N PRO A 9 -13.06 -0.71 -2.88
CA PRO A 9 -13.58 0.62 -2.62
C PRO A 9 -12.91 1.29 -1.42
N SER A 10 -12.77 2.63 -1.50
CA SER A 10 -12.17 3.44 -0.43
C SER A 10 -13.03 3.45 0.82
N ILE A 11 -12.39 3.39 1.98
CA ILE A 11 -13.05 3.53 3.29
C ILE A 11 -12.69 4.90 3.85
N ARG A 12 -13.71 5.73 4.11
CA ARG A 12 -13.51 7.04 4.70
C ARG A 12 -13.08 6.91 6.16
N LEU A 13 -12.07 7.69 6.55
CA LEU A 13 -11.58 7.78 7.91
C LEU A 13 -11.99 9.14 8.49
N PRO A 14 -12.82 9.19 9.54
CA PRO A 14 -13.11 10.44 10.23
C PRO A 14 -11.85 11.07 10.84
N ILE A 15 -11.76 12.39 10.78
CA ILE A 15 -10.67 13.17 11.38
C ILE A 15 -11.07 13.56 12.82
N PRO A 16 -10.17 13.44 13.82
CA PRO A 16 -8.79 13.00 13.73
C PRO A 16 -8.65 11.46 13.69
N VAL A 17 -7.83 10.96 12.76
CA VAL A 17 -7.61 9.50 12.60
C VAL A 17 -6.87 8.90 13.80
N SER A 18 -6.12 9.70 14.55
CA SER A 18 -5.44 9.29 15.79
C SER A 18 -6.38 8.84 16.91
N ARG A 19 -7.68 9.08 16.77
CA ARG A 19 -8.71 8.64 17.73
C ARG A 19 -9.53 7.44 17.26
N LEU A 20 -9.30 6.94 16.05
CA LEU A 20 -10.10 5.87 15.44
C LEU A 20 -9.88 4.49 16.03
N TYR A 21 -8.81 4.26 16.77
CA TYR A 21 -8.46 2.94 17.32
C TYR A 21 -9.55 2.27 18.17
N ARG A 22 -10.51 3.05 18.71
CA ARG A 22 -11.66 2.56 19.48
C ARG A 22 -12.96 2.41 18.69
N SER A 23 -13.09 3.14 17.58
CA SER A 23 -14.36 3.27 16.87
C SER A 23 -14.35 2.69 15.45
N PHE A 24 -13.19 2.35 14.92
CA PHE A 24 -13.08 1.80 13.57
C PHE A 24 -13.65 0.37 13.51
N ASP A 25 -14.53 0.12 12.54
CA ASP A 25 -15.09 -1.22 12.30
C ASP A 25 -14.06 -2.12 11.59
N LEU A 26 -13.26 -2.84 12.38
CA LEU A 26 -12.29 -3.79 11.88
C LEU A 26 -12.92 -4.99 11.17
N ASP A 27 -14.18 -5.31 11.48
CA ASP A 27 -14.88 -6.44 10.85
C ASP A 27 -15.25 -6.16 9.38
N ALA A 28 -15.24 -4.88 8.97
CA ALA A 28 -15.35 -4.50 7.57
C ALA A 28 -14.13 -4.87 6.71
N LEU A 29 -13.00 -5.22 7.34
CA LEU A 29 -11.77 -5.58 6.66
C LEU A 29 -11.59 -7.10 6.58
N PRO A 30 -11.10 -7.63 5.44
CA PRO A 30 -10.77 -9.05 5.33
C PRO A 30 -9.52 -9.41 6.15
N ARG A 31 -9.35 -10.70 6.43
CA ARG A 31 -8.14 -11.26 7.07
C ARG A 31 -7.12 -11.75 6.05
N GLU A 32 -7.32 -11.42 4.79
CA GLU A 32 -6.46 -11.82 3.68
C GLU A 32 -5.19 -10.99 3.60
N PRO A 33 -4.14 -11.50 2.92
CA PRO A 33 -2.98 -10.71 2.55
C PRO A 33 -3.38 -9.55 1.64
N ALA A 34 -2.86 -8.36 1.94
CA ALA A 34 -3.19 -7.16 1.21
C ALA A 34 -2.06 -6.11 1.23
N ILE A 35 -2.08 -5.25 0.23
CA ILE A 35 -1.42 -3.95 0.24
C ILE A 35 -2.46 -2.92 0.63
N TYR A 36 -2.07 -1.91 1.41
CA TYR A 36 -2.99 -0.84 1.80
C TYR A 36 -2.32 0.53 1.72
N LEU A 37 -3.18 1.55 1.51
CA LEU A 37 -2.79 2.94 1.38
C LEU A 37 -3.58 3.78 2.38
N PHE A 38 -2.90 4.66 3.11
CA PHE A 38 -3.55 5.81 3.72
C PHE A 38 -3.42 7.00 2.79
N VAL A 39 -4.53 7.63 2.45
CA VAL A 39 -4.57 8.67 1.43
C VAL A 39 -5.34 9.90 1.90
N ARG A 40 -5.00 11.03 1.31
CA ARG A 40 -5.72 12.29 1.38
C ARG A 40 -6.32 12.59 0.01
N ARG A 41 -7.60 12.92 -0.03
CA ARG A 41 -8.25 13.37 -1.26
C ARG A 41 -8.24 14.90 -1.34
N PHE A 42 -8.05 15.43 -2.54
CA PHE A 42 -8.22 16.85 -2.85
C PHE A 42 -8.78 16.98 -4.26
N GLY A 43 -10.03 17.49 -4.35
CA GLY A 43 -10.76 17.52 -5.62
C GLY A 43 -10.93 16.12 -6.23
N SER A 44 -10.55 15.95 -7.50
CA SER A 44 -10.55 14.69 -8.22
C SER A 44 -9.24 13.89 -8.09
N SER A 45 -8.28 14.41 -7.33
CA SER A 45 -6.96 13.81 -7.13
C SER A 45 -6.82 13.25 -5.72
N MET A 46 -5.78 12.44 -5.52
CA MET A 46 -5.40 12.00 -4.19
C MET A 46 -3.89 12.00 -4.01
N GLU A 47 -3.46 12.23 -2.78
CA GLU A 47 -2.10 12.06 -2.33
C GLU A 47 -2.01 10.83 -1.44
N VAL A 48 -1.10 9.93 -1.76
CA VAL A 48 -0.82 8.77 -0.91
C VAL A 48 0.15 9.20 0.19
N LEU A 49 -0.25 8.97 1.46
CA LEU A 49 0.50 9.37 2.64
C LEU A 49 1.34 8.22 3.19
N TYR A 50 0.89 7.00 3.00
CA TYR A 50 1.55 5.80 3.50
C TYR A 50 1.16 4.59 2.66
N VAL A 51 2.14 3.74 2.37
CA VAL A 51 1.95 2.42 1.75
C VAL A 51 2.35 1.35 2.75
N GLY A 52 1.52 0.34 2.93
CA GLY A 52 1.84 -0.78 3.81
C GLY A 52 1.44 -2.11 3.22
N LYS A 53 1.94 -3.17 3.83
CA LYS A 53 1.61 -4.56 3.51
C LYS A 53 1.13 -5.30 4.74
N ALA A 54 0.34 -6.31 4.53
CA ALA A 54 -0.19 -7.16 5.60
C ALA A 54 -0.35 -8.60 5.12
N THR A 55 0.00 -9.56 5.96
CA THR A 55 -0.39 -10.96 5.77
C THR A 55 -1.83 -11.19 6.21
N SER A 56 -2.31 -10.40 7.17
CA SER A 56 -3.71 -10.25 7.56
C SER A 56 -4.04 -8.78 7.67
N LEU A 57 -4.85 -8.27 6.75
CA LEU A 57 -5.17 -6.84 6.68
C LEU A 57 -5.81 -6.33 7.97
N ARG A 58 -6.81 -7.04 8.49
CA ARG A 58 -7.53 -6.67 9.71
C ARG A 58 -6.59 -6.49 10.90
N SER A 59 -5.72 -7.46 11.15
CA SER A 59 -4.74 -7.41 12.24
C SER A 59 -3.75 -6.26 12.07
N ARG A 60 -3.31 -6.04 10.84
CA ARG A 60 -2.34 -4.98 10.54
C ARG A 60 -2.95 -3.60 10.70
N ILE A 61 -4.17 -3.37 10.22
CA ILE A 61 -4.85 -2.07 10.38
C ILE A 61 -5.12 -1.80 11.87
N LYS A 62 -5.51 -2.82 12.65
CA LYS A 62 -5.61 -2.67 14.11
C LYS A 62 -4.31 -2.17 14.73
N GLN A 63 -3.17 -2.73 14.35
CA GLN A 63 -1.86 -2.28 14.80
C GLN A 63 -1.55 -0.84 14.36
N GLN A 64 -1.85 -0.49 13.11
CA GLN A 64 -1.58 0.84 12.58
C GLN A 64 -2.45 1.92 13.22
N LEU A 65 -3.72 1.64 13.51
CA LEU A 65 -4.59 2.57 14.24
C LEU A 65 -4.09 2.86 15.67
N ASN A 66 -3.33 1.93 16.26
CA ASN A 66 -2.67 2.12 17.54
C ASN A 66 -1.24 2.73 17.42
N ASN A 67 -0.75 2.90 16.20
CA ASN A 67 0.52 3.57 15.93
C ASN A 67 0.30 5.09 15.93
N LEU A 68 0.44 5.70 17.10
CA LEU A 68 0.16 7.13 17.30
C LEU A 68 1.01 8.01 16.37
N ARG A 69 2.28 7.68 16.18
CA ARG A 69 3.18 8.45 15.31
C ARG A 69 2.71 8.46 13.85
N LEU A 70 2.29 7.31 13.33
CA LEU A 70 1.74 7.22 11.97
C LEU A 70 0.41 7.95 11.87
N MET A 71 -0.51 7.73 12.81
CA MET A 71 -1.83 8.38 12.80
C MET A 71 -1.69 9.90 12.91
N GLN A 72 -0.76 10.39 13.71
CA GLN A 72 -0.46 11.82 13.82
C GLN A 72 0.10 12.39 12.51
N ALA A 73 0.99 11.69 11.84
CA ALA A 73 1.50 12.10 10.54
C ALA A 73 0.38 12.19 9.47
N ILE A 74 -0.62 11.30 9.54
CA ILE A 74 -1.79 11.33 8.66
C ILE A 74 -2.69 12.53 9.02
N ASP A 75 -2.91 12.81 10.30
CA ASP A 75 -3.69 13.97 10.74
C ASP A 75 -3.02 15.30 10.34
N ASP A 76 -1.69 15.37 10.44
CA ASP A 76 -0.90 16.58 10.14
C ASP A 76 -0.73 16.84 8.64
N ALA A 77 -1.13 15.92 7.77
CA ALA A 77 -1.09 16.13 6.33
C ALA A 77 -2.03 17.27 5.91
N ALA A 78 -1.83 17.79 4.70
CA ALA A 78 -2.62 18.90 4.17
C ALA A 78 -4.14 18.58 4.17
N ILE A 79 -4.95 19.62 4.08
CA ILE A 79 -6.43 19.54 4.16
C ILE A 79 -6.99 18.57 3.11
N GLY A 80 -8.00 17.83 3.49
CA GLY A 80 -8.77 16.92 2.65
C GLY A 80 -9.23 15.67 3.40
N PRO A 81 -10.28 14.98 2.91
CA PRO A 81 -10.74 13.73 3.49
C PRO A 81 -9.63 12.69 3.54
N ARG A 82 -9.59 11.92 4.63
CA ARG A 82 -8.68 10.78 4.80
C ARG A 82 -9.41 9.50 4.42
N MET A 83 -8.71 8.60 3.71
CA MET A 83 -9.26 7.32 3.31
C MET A 83 -8.24 6.21 3.48
N LEU A 84 -8.74 5.01 3.76
CA LEU A 84 -8.01 3.76 3.66
C LEU A 84 -8.43 3.06 2.37
N ILE A 85 -7.48 2.69 1.55
CA ILE A 85 -7.69 1.86 0.35
C ILE A 85 -6.83 0.62 0.49
N TYR A 86 -7.39 -0.54 0.17
CA TYR A 86 -6.61 -1.78 0.16
C TYR A 86 -6.82 -2.57 -1.11
N GLY A 87 -5.80 -3.32 -1.46
CA GLY A 87 -5.80 -4.23 -2.58
C GLY A 87 -5.44 -5.63 -2.15
N THR A 88 -6.25 -6.62 -2.53
CA THR A 88 -5.98 -8.03 -2.29
C THR A 88 -5.09 -8.60 -3.38
N LEU A 89 -4.24 -9.56 -3.00
CA LEU A 89 -3.31 -10.20 -3.91
C LEU A 89 -3.98 -11.34 -4.67
N ASN A 90 -3.71 -11.43 -5.96
CA ASN A 90 -4.08 -12.57 -6.78
C ASN A 90 -2.84 -13.48 -6.93
N CYS A 91 -2.47 -14.18 -5.86
CA CYS A 91 -1.32 -15.08 -5.86
C CYS A 91 -1.59 -16.35 -6.66
N ARG A 92 -0.61 -16.75 -7.48
CA ARG A 92 -0.62 -18.03 -8.20
C ARG A 92 0.00 -19.13 -7.34
N PRO A 93 -0.33 -20.41 -7.61
CA PRO A 93 0.35 -21.53 -6.97
C PRO A 93 1.88 -21.40 -7.09
N GLY A 94 2.59 -21.68 -6.00
CA GLY A 94 4.06 -21.57 -5.93
C GLY A 94 4.62 -20.19 -5.63
N GLN A 95 3.80 -19.13 -5.62
CA GLN A 95 4.23 -17.79 -5.19
C GLN A 95 4.20 -17.68 -3.66
N ARG A 96 5.28 -17.18 -3.07
CA ARG A 96 5.34 -16.91 -1.63
C ARG A 96 4.73 -15.55 -1.33
N VAL A 97 3.65 -15.52 -0.59
CA VAL A 97 2.88 -14.30 -0.26
C VAL A 97 3.76 -13.20 0.32
N GLY A 98 4.62 -13.51 1.28
CA GLY A 98 5.53 -12.51 1.88
C GLY A 98 6.49 -11.88 0.88
N THR A 99 7.01 -12.66 -0.06
CA THR A 99 7.87 -12.16 -1.14
C THR A 99 7.09 -11.25 -2.09
N VAL A 100 5.89 -11.67 -2.48
CA VAL A 100 4.99 -10.89 -3.34
C VAL A 100 4.64 -9.55 -2.69
N LEU A 101 4.26 -9.55 -1.41
CA LEU A 101 3.97 -8.34 -0.64
C LEU A 101 5.16 -7.38 -0.60
N ASN A 102 6.37 -7.89 -0.36
CA ASN A 102 7.58 -7.07 -0.34
C ASN A 102 7.86 -6.41 -1.69
N ILE A 103 7.72 -7.15 -2.77
CA ILE A 103 7.95 -6.64 -4.14
C ILE A 103 6.96 -5.52 -4.44
N ILE A 104 5.67 -5.74 -4.17
CA ILE A 104 4.61 -4.76 -4.49
C ILE A 104 4.75 -3.50 -3.63
N GLU A 105 4.96 -3.64 -2.31
CA GLU A 105 5.16 -2.50 -1.42
C GLU A 105 6.34 -1.64 -1.85
N THR A 106 7.49 -2.25 -2.09
CA THR A 106 8.71 -1.54 -2.53
C THR A 106 8.48 -0.83 -3.86
N ALA A 107 7.82 -1.49 -4.81
CA ALA A 107 7.50 -0.91 -6.11
C ALA A 107 6.58 0.30 -5.99
N LEU A 108 5.54 0.21 -5.18
CA LEU A 108 4.59 1.30 -4.96
C LEU A 108 5.25 2.49 -4.26
N ILE A 109 6.07 2.25 -3.23
CA ILE A 109 6.79 3.32 -2.54
C ILE A 109 7.70 4.07 -3.52
N GLY A 110 8.46 3.36 -4.34
CA GLY A 110 9.32 3.95 -5.36
C GLY A 110 8.53 4.75 -6.38
N HIS A 111 7.50 4.17 -6.97
CA HIS A 111 6.66 4.80 -7.97
C HIS A 111 5.97 6.07 -7.44
N LEU A 112 5.37 5.99 -6.26
CA LEU A 112 4.66 7.12 -5.67
C LEU A 112 5.60 8.25 -5.25
N THR A 113 6.77 7.91 -4.71
CA THR A 113 7.81 8.90 -4.38
C THR A 113 8.28 9.63 -5.65
N ASP A 114 8.53 8.91 -6.74
CA ASP A 114 8.93 9.49 -8.04
C ASP A 114 7.84 10.37 -8.65
N ASN A 115 6.57 10.12 -8.33
CA ASN A 115 5.42 10.91 -8.77
C ASN A 115 5.00 12.01 -7.76
N GLY A 116 5.84 12.35 -6.81
CA GLY A 116 5.68 13.51 -5.93
C GLY A 116 4.80 13.30 -4.71
N HIS A 117 4.44 12.06 -4.36
CA HIS A 117 3.73 11.77 -3.11
C HIS A 117 4.67 11.87 -1.91
N SER A 118 4.23 12.58 -0.86
CA SER A 118 4.99 12.73 0.38
C SER A 118 4.69 11.59 1.35
N LEU A 119 5.29 10.43 1.10
CA LEU A 119 5.07 9.23 1.92
C LEU A 119 5.73 9.36 3.30
N SER A 120 5.04 8.92 4.35
CA SER A 120 5.60 8.80 5.70
C SER A 120 6.61 7.66 5.82
N ASN A 121 6.55 6.67 4.92
CA ASN A 121 7.54 5.62 4.79
C ASN A 121 8.34 5.77 3.49
N LYS A 122 9.64 5.80 3.61
CA LYS A 122 10.57 5.85 2.47
C LYS A 122 11.46 4.62 2.52
N LEU A 123 11.44 3.82 1.46
CA LEU A 123 12.40 2.74 1.26
C LEU A 123 13.06 2.93 -0.09
N GLY A 124 14.39 2.96 -0.09
CA GLY A 124 15.16 3.03 -1.32
C GLY A 124 15.71 1.65 -1.67
N THR A 125 15.19 1.01 -2.72
CA THR A 125 15.90 -0.10 -3.37
C THR A 125 15.40 -0.28 -4.79
N LYS A 126 16.33 -0.27 -5.76
CA LYS A 126 16.07 -0.61 -7.16
C LYS A 126 16.04 -2.11 -7.33
N LEU A 127 14.95 -2.66 -7.82
CA LEU A 127 14.74 -4.08 -8.06
C LEU A 127 14.48 -4.40 -9.55
N PRO A 128 14.74 -5.62 -9.99
CA PRO A 128 14.60 -6.08 -11.37
C PRO A 128 13.16 -6.28 -11.88
N VAL A 129 12.91 -6.25 -13.21
CA VAL A 129 11.58 -6.01 -13.79
C VAL A 129 10.60 -7.18 -13.65
N ASP A 130 9.63 -7.00 -12.77
CA ASP A 130 8.37 -7.73 -12.76
C ASP A 130 7.23 -6.77 -13.14
N VAL A 131 6.12 -7.29 -13.63
CA VAL A 131 4.94 -6.48 -13.97
C VAL A 131 3.88 -6.71 -12.91
N ILE A 132 3.42 -5.61 -12.28
CA ILE A 132 2.33 -5.60 -11.32
C ILE A 132 1.13 -4.95 -11.99
N SER A 133 -0.01 -5.64 -12.06
CA SER A 133 -1.27 -5.11 -12.58
C SER A 133 -2.19 -4.69 -11.44
N PHE A 134 -2.90 -3.59 -11.63
CA PHE A 134 -3.87 -3.07 -10.67
C PHE A 134 -5.24 -2.94 -11.31
N ASP A 135 -6.23 -3.57 -10.69
CA ASP A 135 -7.64 -3.51 -11.07
C ASP A 135 -8.50 -2.92 -9.95
N GLY A 136 -9.77 -2.66 -10.19
CA GLY A 136 -10.73 -2.21 -9.19
C GLY A 136 -10.78 -0.69 -9.04
N ASN A 137 -10.72 -0.18 -7.82
CA ASN A 137 -10.92 1.22 -7.47
C ASN A 137 -10.20 2.20 -8.42
N LEU A 138 -10.99 3.03 -9.13
CA LEU A 138 -10.49 3.95 -10.16
C LEU A 138 -9.55 5.02 -9.57
N LEU A 139 -9.85 5.51 -8.37
CA LEU A 139 -9.05 6.56 -7.72
C LEU A 139 -7.65 6.02 -7.34
N ALA A 140 -7.59 4.81 -6.79
CA ALA A 140 -6.33 4.15 -6.48
C ALA A 140 -5.53 3.87 -7.76
N ARG A 141 -6.17 3.40 -8.84
CA ARG A 141 -5.52 3.16 -10.13
C ARG A 141 -4.99 4.44 -10.80
N ARG A 142 -5.60 5.61 -10.55
CA ARG A 142 -5.06 6.89 -11.02
C ARG A 142 -3.72 7.22 -10.37
N ALA A 143 -3.55 6.90 -9.09
CA ALA A 143 -2.29 7.12 -8.37
C ALA A 143 -1.23 6.06 -8.70
N THR A 144 -1.61 4.79 -8.82
CA THR A 144 -0.69 3.66 -9.01
C THR A 144 -0.45 3.30 -10.48
N GLY A 145 -1.33 3.75 -11.40
CA GLY A 145 -1.39 3.29 -12.77
C GLY A 145 -2.10 1.94 -12.90
N ARG A 146 -2.20 1.44 -14.11
CA ARG A 146 -2.75 0.10 -14.41
C ARG A 146 -1.70 -0.99 -14.28
N GLU A 147 -0.46 -0.65 -14.51
CA GLU A 147 0.68 -1.55 -14.44
C GLU A 147 1.90 -0.82 -13.91
N LEU A 148 2.69 -1.51 -13.09
CA LEU A 148 4.03 -1.10 -12.71
C LEU A 148 5.05 -2.12 -13.19
N ARG A 149 6.14 -1.63 -13.75
CA ARG A 149 7.31 -2.43 -14.10
C ARG A 149 8.36 -2.28 -13.00
N VAL A 150 8.70 -3.39 -12.38
CA VAL A 150 9.63 -3.42 -11.25
C VAL A 150 10.94 -4.05 -11.70
N PRO A 151 12.07 -3.35 -11.57
CA PRO A 151 13.39 -3.93 -11.91
C PRO A 151 13.71 -5.18 -11.04
N LYS A 152 14.30 -6.31 -11.57
CA LYS A 152 14.67 -7.55 -10.83
C LYS A 152 15.96 -7.41 -10.01
N ARG A 153 16.04 -7.83 -8.75
CA ARG A 153 17.33 -8.03 -8.08
C ARG A 153 18.19 -8.98 -8.90
N ARG A 154 19.36 -8.54 -9.33
CA ARG A 154 20.41 -9.50 -9.71
C ARG A 154 20.65 -10.37 -8.48
N GLY A 155 20.38 -11.66 -8.60
CA GLY A 155 20.85 -12.62 -7.61
C GLY A 155 22.35 -12.34 -7.42
N ARG A 156 22.79 -12.21 -6.18
CA ARG A 156 24.21 -12.39 -5.89
C ARG A 156 24.53 -13.80 -6.40
N GLY A 157 25.18 -13.89 -7.53
CA GLY A 157 25.89 -15.09 -7.93
C GLY A 157 26.83 -15.40 -6.78
N GLY A 158 26.58 -16.50 -6.11
CA GLY A 158 27.57 -17.05 -5.20
C GLY A 158 28.77 -17.46 -6.05
N ASP A 159 29.81 -16.67 -6.01
CA ASP A 159 31.12 -17.16 -6.34
C ASP A 159 31.48 -18.16 -5.26
N ILE A 160 31.34 -19.42 -5.60
CA ILE A 160 31.96 -20.55 -4.87
C ILE A 160 33.29 -20.75 -5.55
N GLU A 161 34.35 -20.32 -4.96
CA GLU A 161 35.65 -20.98 -5.03
C GLU A 161 35.89 -21.78 -3.75
#